data_dc680c2fcc171995ed895a98f3c903f7
#
_entry.id   dc680c2fcc171995ed895a98f3c903f7
#
_cell.length_a   1.000
_cell.length_b   1.000
_cell.length_c   1.000
_cell.angle_alpha   90.00
_cell.angle_beta   90.00
_cell.angle_gamma   90.00
#
_symmetry.space_group_name_H-M   'P 1'
#
loop_
_entity.id
_entity.type
_entity.pdbx_description
1 polymer ?
#
loop_
_entity_poly.entity_id
_entity_poly.type
_entity_poly.pdbx_seq_one_letter_code
_entity_poly.pdbx_strand_id
1 'polypeptide(L)'
;MRLDRCAPAGTLAACAVMTVLLALAAPARAHPHHHGSNVVARHITTTEAPVGPPLPDGQVFLPPPPGPETAQRAADASIYAATRALEGTLRWKLAQADNRDTPAHLVSAFSCAVGFTLPPEHLPELVGLFARIERRLDPAVHAQKTLWNRPRPFTEAELPLCIPLRASLRQDPSYPSLHATLGWVAGLILADILPERTAWIMQRARVFGESRVVCGVQWQSDVTAGWLNGGVLYSAMEQDEGFRQEMDAARTEVMALRTTMAAPPAAECAVEADAAAHPPQ
;
A
#
# COMPACT_ATOMS: atom_id res chain seq x y z
N MET A 1 19.71 -63.65 -10.10
CA MET A 1 20.83 -64.02 -10.97
C MET A 1 21.83 -62.89 -10.89
N ARG A 2 22.94 -63.16 -10.14
CA ARG A 2 24.33 -62.69 -10.15
C ARG A 2 24.53 -61.15 -10.25
N LEU A 3 25.04 -60.48 -9.16
CA LEU A 3 26.46 -60.45 -8.66
C LEU A 3 27.43 -59.95 -9.71
N ASP A 4 28.18 -58.86 -9.52
CA ASP A 4 29.46 -58.75 -8.83
C ASP A 4 29.91 -57.26 -8.93
N ARG A 5 30.23 -56.57 -7.82
CA ARG A 5 31.54 -56.44 -7.19
C ARG A 5 32.67 -55.93 -8.10
N CYS A 6 33.22 -54.72 -7.79
CA CYS A 6 34.57 -54.61 -7.22
C CYS A 6 34.98 -53.14 -7.01
N ALA A 7 35.41 -52.79 -5.83
CA ALA A 7 36.40 -51.77 -5.56
C ALA A 7 37.80 -52.47 -5.59
N PRO A 8 38.96 -51.81 -5.62
CA PRO A 8 39.46 -51.05 -4.46
C PRO A 8 40.43 -49.87 -4.76
N ALA A 9 40.58 -49.01 -3.80
CA ALA A 9 41.79 -48.52 -3.11
C ALA A 9 43.07 -48.12 -3.90
N GLY A 10 43.60 -46.95 -3.56
CA GLY A 10 44.96 -46.50 -3.87
C GLY A 10 45.34 -45.23 -3.11
N THR A 11 45.94 -45.44 -1.95
CA THR A 11 46.69 -44.49 -1.12
C THR A 11 48.02 -44.07 -1.74
N LEU A 12 48.49 -42.82 -1.48
CA LEU A 12 49.89 -42.38 -1.25
C LEU A 12 49.88 -40.86 -1.11
N ALA A 13 50.04 -40.26 0.06
CA ALA A 13 51.30 -40.00 0.79
C ALA A 13 52.03 -38.72 0.33
N ALA A 14 51.95 -37.73 1.17
CA ALA A 14 52.95 -36.81 1.70
C ALA A 14 53.94 -36.09 0.73
N CYS A 15 53.98 -34.74 0.87
CA CYS A 15 55.25 -34.06 1.19
C CYS A 15 54.98 -32.63 1.69
N ALA A 16 55.35 -32.40 2.94
CA ALA A 16 55.43 -31.10 3.59
C ALA A 16 56.66 -30.36 3.07
N VAL A 17 56.54 -29.12 2.65
CA VAL A 17 57.64 -28.18 2.52
C VAL A 17 57.34 -26.95 3.33
N MET A 18 58.04 -26.87 4.44
CA MET A 18 58.05 -25.77 5.41
C MET A 18 59.03 -24.71 4.89
N THR A 19 58.55 -23.59 4.44
CA THR A 19 59.39 -22.42 4.13
C THR A 19 59.15 -21.33 5.21
N VAL A 20 60.18 -21.20 6.02
CA VAL A 20 60.34 -20.09 6.99
C VAL A 20 60.70 -18.84 6.23
N LEU A 21 59.92 -17.79 6.37
CA LEU A 21 60.28 -16.45 5.89
C LEU A 21 60.34 -15.50 7.09
N LEU A 22 61.53 -14.95 7.27
CA LEU A 22 61.89 -13.96 8.25
C LEU A 22 61.03 -12.71 8.17
N ALA A 23 60.46 -12.30 9.29
CA ALA A 23 59.82 -10.99 9.43
C ALA A 23 60.94 -9.91 9.59
N LEU A 24 61.04 -9.00 8.65
CA LEU A 24 61.75 -7.74 8.78
C LEU A 24 60.82 -6.69 9.40
N ALA A 25 61.12 -6.28 10.61
CA ALA A 25 60.42 -5.20 11.31
C ALA A 25 60.77 -3.85 10.66
N ALA A 26 59.78 -3.10 10.16
CA ALA A 26 59.89 -1.70 9.77
C ALA A 26 59.41 -0.78 10.91
N PRO A 27 60.03 0.41 11.09
CA PRO A 27 59.72 1.28 12.22
C PRO A 27 58.37 1.98 12.07
N ALA A 28 57.63 2.07 13.19
CA ALA A 28 56.38 2.78 13.30
C ALA A 28 56.58 4.29 13.04
N ARG A 29 55.92 4.80 12.00
CA ARG A 29 55.76 6.26 11.81
C ARG A 29 54.53 6.71 12.61
N ALA A 30 54.75 7.62 13.54
CA ALA A 30 53.70 8.32 14.26
C ALA A 30 52.85 9.17 13.29
N HIS A 31 51.57 8.92 13.25
CA HIS A 31 50.59 9.77 12.57
C HIS A 31 50.14 10.88 13.50
N PRO A 32 49.96 12.11 12.99
CA PRO A 32 49.47 13.23 13.80
C PRO A 32 47.99 13.01 14.14
N HIS A 33 47.65 13.34 15.38
CA HIS A 33 46.29 13.36 15.88
C HIS A 33 45.47 14.39 15.08
N HIS A 34 44.60 13.91 14.20
CA HIS A 34 43.51 14.71 13.68
C HIS A 34 42.47 14.87 14.78
N HIS A 35 42.27 16.08 15.24
CA HIS A 35 41.11 16.48 16.01
C HIS A 35 39.85 16.13 15.21
N GLY A 36 39.14 15.10 15.66
CA GLY A 36 37.81 14.77 15.15
C GLY A 36 36.87 15.92 15.48
N SER A 37 36.56 16.74 14.48
CA SER A 37 35.40 17.62 14.54
C SER A 37 34.18 16.76 14.74
N ASN A 38 33.56 16.82 15.90
CA ASN A 38 32.23 16.30 16.16
C ASN A 38 31.26 17.07 15.25
N VAL A 39 31.03 16.55 14.05
CA VAL A 39 29.88 16.92 13.24
C VAL A 39 28.68 16.30 13.94
N VAL A 40 28.07 17.06 14.85
CA VAL A 40 26.71 16.78 15.32
C VAL A 40 25.87 16.78 14.07
N ALA A 41 25.46 15.60 13.61
CA ALA A 41 24.43 15.45 12.61
C ALA A 41 23.18 16.12 13.19
N ARG A 42 22.96 17.38 12.82
CA ARG A 42 21.66 18.02 12.99
C ARG A 42 20.71 17.21 12.14
N HIS A 43 19.90 16.38 12.78
CA HIS A 43 18.64 15.96 12.19
C HIS A 43 17.87 17.25 11.94
N ILE A 44 17.98 17.74 10.72
CA ILE A 44 17.04 18.72 10.18
C ILE A 44 15.77 17.91 9.98
N THR A 45 14.93 17.85 11.01
CA THR A 45 13.51 17.62 10.83
C THR A 45 13.01 18.86 10.07
N THR A 46 13.12 18.83 8.76
CA THR A 46 12.29 19.68 7.92
C THR A 46 10.87 19.19 8.14
N THR A 47 10.20 19.78 9.11
CA THR A 47 8.75 19.84 9.14
C THR A 47 8.39 20.69 7.92
N GLU A 48 8.28 20.02 6.78
CA GLU A 48 7.68 20.61 5.59
C GLU A 48 6.29 21.10 6.02
N ALA A 49 6.00 22.39 5.83
CA ALA A 49 4.72 22.96 6.21
C ALA A 49 3.61 22.13 5.56
N PRO A 50 2.46 21.91 6.24
CA PRO A 50 1.34 21.17 5.66
C PRO A 50 1.01 21.75 4.28
N VAL A 51 0.97 20.89 3.26
CA VAL A 51 0.63 21.29 1.90
C VAL A 51 -0.85 21.60 1.86
N GLY A 52 -1.23 22.89 1.90
CA GLY A 52 -2.60 23.35 1.84
C GLY A 52 -3.29 23.62 3.20
N PRO A 53 -4.55 24.08 3.20
CA PRO A 53 -5.33 24.38 4.41
C PRO A 53 -5.56 23.14 5.26
N PRO A 54 -5.84 23.31 6.60
CA PRO A 54 -6.14 22.20 7.48
C PRO A 54 -7.28 21.32 6.96
N LEU A 55 -7.15 20.01 7.08
CA LEU A 55 -8.20 19.06 6.73
C LEU A 55 -9.26 18.99 7.87
N PRO A 56 -10.53 18.67 7.54
CA PRO A 56 -11.57 18.46 8.54
C PRO A 56 -11.19 17.41 9.59
N ASP A 57 -11.57 17.68 10.83
CA ASP A 57 -11.36 16.73 11.93
C ASP A 57 -12.32 15.55 11.79
N GLY A 58 -11.78 14.35 11.59
CA GLY A 58 -12.55 13.12 11.47
C GLY A 58 -13.38 12.76 12.69
N GLN A 59 -13.06 13.27 13.88
CA GLN A 59 -13.87 13.07 15.08
C GLN A 59 -15.25 13.71 14.98
N VAL A 60 -15.41 14.73 14.14
CA VAL A 60 -16.67 15.44 13.96
C VAL A 60 -17.64 14.69 13.07
N PHE A 61 -17.15 14.01 12.03
CA PHE A 61 -18.02 13.44 10.99
C PHE A 61 -17.97 11.90 10.88
N LEU A 62 -16.92 11.25 11.39
CA LEU A 62 -16.88 9.80 11.40
C LEU A 62 -17.60 9.25 12.64
N PRO A 63 -18.49 8.25 12.47
CA PRO A 63 -19.01 7.53 13.63
C PRO A 63 -17.86 6.78 14.32
N PRO A 64 -17.97 6.49 15.63
CA PRO A 64 -17.02 5.61 16.30
C PRO A 64 -17.06 4.20 15.67
N PRO A 65 -15.97 3.41 15.77
CA PRO A 65 -15.98 2.02 15.31
C PRO A 65 -17.06 1.23 16.09
N PRO A 66 -17.65 0.19 15.47
CA PRO A 66 -18.67 -0.63 16.11
C PRO A 66 -18.20 -1.22 17.44
N GLY A 67 -18.98 -0.99 18.51
CA GLY A 67 -18.71 -1.56 19.82
C GLY A 67 -18.90 -3.08 19.87
N PRO A 68 -18.31 -3.79 20.85
CA PRO A 68 -18.25 -5.27 20.91
C PRO A 68 -19.60 -5.98 20.77
N GLU A 69 -20.66 -5.39 21.36
CA GLU A 69 -22.01 -6.00 21.42
C GLU A 69 -22.93 -5.55 20.29
N THR A 70 -22.43 -4.82 19.29
CA THR A 70 -23.28 -4.33 18.20
C THR A 70 -23.43 -5.37 17.08
N ALA A 71 -24.61 -5.36 16.42
CA ALA A 71 -24.84 -6.18 15.23
C ALA A 71 -23.82 -5.91 14.12
N GLN A 72 -23.36 -4.66 13.97
CA GLN A 72 -22.35 -4.30 12.98
C GLN A 72 -20.99 -4.94 13.32
N ARG A 73 -20.62 -5.04 14.60
CA ARG A 73 -19.38 -5.75 14.99
C ARG A 73 -19.48 -7.26 14.72
N ALA A 74 -20.66 -7.85 14.95
CA ALA A 74 -20.91 -9.25 14.61
C ALA A 74 -20.84 -9.48 13.10
N ALA A 75 -21.39 -8.57 12.28
CA ALA A 75 -21.27 -8.61 10.83
C ALA A 75 -19.80 -8.51 10.36
N ASP A 76 -19.01 -7.61 10.93
CA ASP A 76 -17.57 -7.51 10.66
C ASP A 76 -16.84 -8.83 10.88
N ALA A 77 -17.14 -9.52 11.99
CA ALA A 77 -16.52 -10.80 12.32
C ALA A 77 -16.95 -11.92 11.34
N SER A 78 -18.23 -11.94 10.97
CA SER A 78 -18.78 -12.90 9.99
C SER A 78 -18.14 -12.72 8.62
N ILE A 79 -18.05 -11.48 8.13
CA ILE A 79 -17.44 -11.14 6.85
C ILE A 79 -15.95 -11.51 6.85
N TYR A 80 -15.22 -11.18 7.92
CA TYR A 80 -13.82 -11.57 8.06
C TYR A 80 -13.64 -13.09 7.93
N ALA A 81 -14.44 -13.88 8.63
CA ALA A 81 -14.38 -15.34 8.55
C ALA A 81 -14.74 -15.86 7.14
N ALA A 82 -15.82 -15.35 6.55
CA ALA A 82 -16.32 -15.78 5.24
C ALA A 82 -15.31 -15.48 4.11
N THR A 83 -14.63 -14.34 4.16
CA THR A 83 -13.63 -13.97 3.13
C THR A 83 -12.39 -14.88 3.12
N ARG A 84 -12.16 -15.72 4.14
CA ARG A 84 -11.06 -16.70 4.14
C ARG A 84 -11.25 -17.80 3.11
N ALA A 85 -12.51 -18.13 2.75
CA ALA A 85 -12.82 -19.06 1.67
C ALA A 85 -12.34 -18.60 0.28
N LEU A 86 -11.93 -17.32 0.15
CA LEU A 86 -11.38 -16.76 -1.08
C LEU A 86 -9.90 -17.06 -1.27
N GLU A 87 -9.22 -17.69 -0.30
CA GLU A 87 -7.80 -18.03 -0.41
C GLU A 87 -7.49 -18.79 -1.70
N GLY A 88 -6.45 -18.36 -2.43
CA GLY A 88 -6.02 -18.95 -3.69
C GLY A 88 -6.86 -18.59 -4.93
N THR A 89 -8.01 -17.93 -4.76
CA THR A 89 -8.86 -17.48 -5.88
C THR A 89 -8.29 -16.25 -6.62
N LEU A 90 -8.87 -15.88 -7.75
CA LEU A 90 -8.53 -14.64 -8.46
C LEU A 90 -8.85 -13.39 -7.63
N ARG A 91 -9.96 -13.42 -6.85
CA ARG A 91 -10.29 -12.32 -5.92
C ARG A 91 -9.22 -12.11 -4.85
N TRP A 92 -8.66 -13.20 -4.32
CA TRP A 92 -7.55 -13.14 -3.38
C TRP A 92 -6.28 -12.55 -4.01
N LYS A 93 -5.96 -12.97 -5.24
CA LYS A 93 -4.81 -12.44 -6.00
C LYS A 93 -4.98 -10.95 -6.30
N LEU A 94 -6.19 -10.51 -6.66
CA LEU A 94 -6.50 -9.09 -6.81
C LEU A 94 -6.28 -8.33 -5.50
N ALA A 95 -6.74 -8.88 -4.37
CA ALA A 95 -6.53 -8.27 -3.06
C ALA A 95 -5.03 -8.17 -2.69
N GLN A 96 -4.22 -9.16 -3.06
CA GLN A 96 -2.76 -9.11 -2.91
C GLN A 96 -2.14 -8.00 -3.76
N ALA A 97 -2.59 -7.83 -5.00
CA ALA A 97 -2.13 -6.76 -5.88
C ALA A 97 -2.52 -5.39 -5.31
N ASP A 98 -3.78 -5.23 -4.93
CA ASP A 98 -4.32 -3.99 -4.36
C ASP A 98 -3.69 -3.60 -3.02
N ASN A 99 -3.05 -4.54 -2.31
CA ASN A 99 -2.36 -4.21 -1.06
C ASN A 99 -1.11 -3.34 -1.25
N ARG A 100 -0.64 -3.15 -2.47
CA ARG A 100 0.41 -2.19 -2.79
C ARG A 100 -0.21 -0.79 -2.82
N ASP A 101 0.19 0.05 -1.89
CA ASP A 101 -0.36 1.40 -1.68
C ASP A 101 0.57 2.52 -2.20
N THR A 102 1.49 2.20 -3.10
CA THR A 102 2.32 3.22 -3.74
C THR A 102 1.50 4.06 -4.73
N PRO A 103 1.77 5.37 -4.85
CA PRO A 103 1.08 6.24 -5.81
C PRO A 103 1.09 5.70 -7.25
N ALA A 104 2.20 5.16 -7.70
CA ALA A 104 2.33 4.55 -9.02
C ALA A 104 1.40 3.33 -9.20
N HIS A 105 1.32 2.46 -8.18
CA HIS A 105 0.40 1.32 -8.24
C HIS A 105 -1.06 1.78 -8.20
N LEU A 106 -1.38 2.78 -7.37
CA LEU A 106 -2.73 3.33 -7.28
C LEU A 106 -3.19 3.89 -8.63
N VAL A 107 -2.31 4.56 -9.40
CA VAL A 107 -2.60 4.99 -10.77
C VAL A 107 -2.92 3.79 -11.66
N SER A 108 -2.03 2.80 -11.75
CA SER A 108 -2.21 1.66 -12.66
C SER A 108 -3.43 0.79 -12.32
N ALA A 109 -3.79 0.71 -11.03
CA ALA A 109 -4.93 -0.07 -10.54
C ALA A 109 -6.30 0.36 -11.10
N PHE A 110 -6.41 1.57 -11.64
CA PHE A 110 -7.65 2.08 -12.23
C PHE A 110 -7.74 1.92 -13.75
N SER A 111 -6.76 1.28 -14.40
CA SER A 111 -6.70 1.14 -15.86
C SER A 111 -8.00 0.54 -16.45
N CYS A 112 -8.51 -0.54 -15.88
CA CYS A 112 -9.77 -1.16 -16.35
C CYS A 112 -10.96 -0.22 -16.17
N ALA A 113 -11.03 0.50 -15.07
CA ALA A 113 -12.13 1.40 -14.76
C ALA A 113 -12.18 2.60 -15.70
N VAL A 114 -11.03 3.18 -16.06
CA VAL A 114 -10.97 4.29 -17.02
C VAL A 114 -11.12 3.82 -18.47
N GLY A 115 -10.84 2.55 -18.77
CA GLY A 115 -11.01 1.94 -20.09
C GLY A 115 -9.77 2.01 -20.99
N PHE A 116 -8.64 2.47 -20.48
CA PHE A 116 -7.33 2.46 -21.15
C PHE A 116 -6.21 2.29 -20.12
N THR A 117 -5.05 1.83 -20.58
CA THR A 117 -3.90 1.60 -19.68
C THR A 117 -3.38 2.93 -19.13
N LEU A 118 -3.15 2.96 -17.81
CA LEU A 118 -2.55 4.09 -17.10
C LEU A 118 -1.10 3.72 -16.67
N PRO A 119 -0.09 3.87 -17.54
CA PRO A 119 1.30 3.59 -17.20
C PRO A 119 1.85 4.72 -16.33
N PRO A 120 2.27 4.47 -15.08
CA PRO A 120 2.70 5.53 -14.14
C PRO A 120 3.89 6.34 -14.64
N GLU A 121 4.76 5.73 -15.45
CA GLU A 121 5.93 6.37 -16.06
C GLU A 121 5.56 7.45 -17.08
N HIS A 122 4.34 7.42 -17.62
CA HIS A 122 3.81 8.43 -18.54
C HIS A 122 2.82 9.40 -17.87
N LEU A 123 2.65 9.29 -16.55
CA LEU A 123 1.69 10.06 -15.76
C LEU A 123 2.35 10.70 -14.52
N PRO A 124 3.50 11.42 -14.65
CA PRO A 124 4.21 11.98 -13.52
C PRO A 124 3.38 12.99 -12.71
N GLU A 125 2.50 13.78 -13.35
CA GLU A 125 1.64 14.73 -12.64
C GLU A 125 0.60 14.00 -11.79
N LEU A 126 -0.07 12.98 -12.33
CA LEU A 126 -1.05 12.19 -11.59
C LEU A 126 -0.39 11.39 -10.44
N VAL A 127 0.76 10.77 -10.69
CA VAL A 127 1.54 10.07 -9.63
C VAL A 127 1.99 11.05 -8.56
N GLY A 128 2.46 12.23 -8.96
CA GLY A 128 2.87 13.31 -8.05
C GLY A 128 1.69 13.80 -7.19
N LEU A 129 0.53 14.00 -7.79
CA LEU A 129 -0.70 14.38 -7.09
C LEU A 129 -1.08 13.33 -6.03
N PHE A 130 -1.10 12.03 -6.39
CA PHE A 130 -1.42 10.96 -5.42
C PHE A 130 -0.39 10.88 -4.28
N ALA A 131 0.90 11.08 -4.57
CA ALA A 131 1.94 11.12 -3.55
C ALA A 131 1.77 12.31 -2.57
N ARG A 132 1.35 13.47 -3.06
CA ARG A 132 1.07 14.65 -2.21
C ARG A 132 -0.18 14.44 -1.36
N ILE A 133 -1.22 13.84 -1.94
CA ILE A 133 -2.45 13.49 -1.22
C ILE A 133 -2.15 12.50 -0.10
N GLU A 134 -1.41 11.43 -0.36
CA GLU A 134 -1.01 10.47 0.65
C GLU A 134 -0.32 11.17 1.84
N ARG A 135 0.71 12.00 1.57
CA ARG A 135 1.41 12.76 2.61
C ARG A 135 0.51 13.72 3.38
N ARG A 136 -0.54 14.25 2.74
CA ARG A 136 -1.50 15.16 3.38
C ARG A 136 -2.52 14.41 4.23
N LEU A 137 -3.01 13.26 3.75
CA LEU A 137 -4.05 12.48 4.42
C LEU A 137 -3.50 11.59 5.55
N ASP A 138 -2.30 11.06 5.42
CA ASP A 138 -1.73 10.10 6.38
C ASP A 138 -1.73 10.63 7.82
N PRO A 139 -1.24 11.84 8.12
CA PRO A 139 -1.27 12.38 9.49
C PRO A 139 -2.68 12.53 10.05
N ALA A 140 -3.66 12.97 9.22
CA ALA A 140 -5.05 13.16 9.64
C ALA A 140 -5.70 11.81 9.98
N VAL A 141 -5.52 10.80 9.12
CA VAL A 141 -6.05 9.45 9.35
C VAL A 141 -5.33 8.78 10.52
N HIS A 142 -4.02 8.99 10.68
CA HIS A 142 -3.26 8.44 11.80
C HIS A 142 -3.73 9.00 13.15
N ALA A 143 -4.06 10.29 13.21
CA ALA A 143 -4.67 10.88 14.42
C ALA A 143 -6.00 10.22 14.78
N GLN A 144 -6.86 9.95 13.78
CA GLN A 144 -8.12 9.21 13.96
C GLN A 144 -7.88 7.77 14.44
N LYS A 145 -6.90 7.06 13.84
CA LYS A 145 -6.52 5.71 14.24
C LYS A 145 -6.03 5.65 15.70
N THR A 146 -5.22 6.60 16.09
CA THR A 146 -4.71 6.72 17.47
C THR A 146 -5.85 6.97 18.47
N LEU A 147 -6.83 7.80 18.10
CA LEU A 147 -7.99 8.10 18.95
C LEU A 147 -8.81 6.84 19.25
N TRP A 148 -9.20 6.10 18.20
CA TRP A 148 -10.08 4.94 18.35
C TRP A 148 -9.36 3.66 18.69
N ASN A 149 -8.08 3.56 18.40
CA ASN A 149 -7.19 2.44 18.73
C ASN A 149 -7.84 1.06 18.51
N ARG A 150 -8.57 0.89 17.40
CA ARG A 150 -9.30 -0.34 17.11
C ARG A 150 -8.34 -1.47 16.72
N PRO A 151 -8.42 -2.65 17.35
CA PRO A 151 -7.60 -3.80 16.95
C PRO A 151 -8.00 -4.32 15.55
N ARG A 152 -7.01 -4.87 14.84
CA ARG A 152 -7.21 -5.49 13.52
C ARG A 152 -7.80 -6.90 13.65
N PRO A 153 -8.54 -7.40 12.61
CA PRO A 153 -9.20 -8.72 12.67
C PRO A 153 -8.25 -9.86 13.06
N PHE A 154 -7.05 -9.90 12.49
CA PHE A 154 -6.07 -10.96 12.73
C PHE A 154 -5.48 -10.97 14.16
N THR A 155 -5.75 -9.94 14.96
CA THR A 155 -5.36 -9.92 16.39
C THR A 155 -6.38 -10.61 17.27
N GLU A 156 -7.60 -10.79 16.79
CA GLU A 156 -8.70 -11.46 17.49
C GLU A 156 -8.88 -12.91 17.04
N ALA A 157 -8.58 -13.22 15.77
CA ALA A 157 -8.64 -14.57 15.23
C ALA A 157 -7.51 -14.77 14.21
N GLU A 158 -6.63 -15.76 14.48
CA GLU A 158 -5.51 -16.12 13.60
C GLU A 158 -6.02 -16.94 12.41
N LEU A 159 -6.44 -16.25 11.36
CA LEU A 159 -6.89 -16.84 10.10
C LEU A 159 -5.93 -16.41 8.97
N PRO A 160 -5.91 -17.11 7.81
CA PRO A 160 -5.03 -16.78 6.69
C PRO A 160 -5.14 -15.31 6.25
N LEU A 161 -3.99 -14.70 5.97
CA LEU A 161 -3.91 -13.34 5.43
C LEU A 161 -3.39 -13.38 4.00
N CYS A 162 -3.83 -12.47 3.15
CA CYS A 162 -3.35 -12.41 1.77
C CYS A 162 -1.93 -11.83 1.64
N ILE A 163 -1.39 -11.28 2.72
CA ILE A 163 -0.06 -10.66 2.79
C ILE A 163 0.73 -11.15 4.00
N PRO A 164 2.07 -11.11 3.94
CA PRO A 164 2.90 -11.36 5.11
C PRO A 164 2.61 -10.35 6.23
N LEU A 165 2.42 -10.84 7.44
CA LEU A 165 2.15 -10.01 8.61
C LEU A 165 3.44 -9.36 9.12
N ARG A 166 3.56 -8.04 8.96
CA ARG A 166 4.68 -7.24 9.47
C ARG A 166 4.39 -6.74 10.89
N ALA A 167 5.44 -6.57 11.69
CA ALA A 167 5.32 -6.04 13.06
C ALA A 167 4.65 -4.65 13.10
N SER A 168 4.96 -3.77 12.15
CA SER A 168 4.32 -2.46 12.01
C SER A 168 2.81 -2.55 11.84
N LEU A 169 2.32 -3.52 11.07
CA LEU A 169 0.88 -3.70 10.86
C LEU A 169 0.16 -4.18 12.13
N ARG A 170 0.85 -4.93 13.00
CA ARG A 170 0.30 -5.36 14.31
C ARG A 170 0.09 -4.18 15.27
N GLN A 171 0.90 -3.14 15.14
CA GLN A 171 0.89 -1.97 16.02
C GLN A 171 0.02 -0.82 15.48
N ASP A 172 -0.31 -0.84 14.19
CA ASP A 172 -1.12 0.19 13.54
C ASP A 172 -2.61 -0.13 13.67
N PRO A 173 -3.41 0.71 14.37
CA PRO A 173 -4.85 0.49 14.53
C PRO A 173 -5.60 0.41 13.19
N SER A 174 -6.75 -0.28 13.18
CA SER A 174 -7.44 -0.57 11.93
C SER A 174 -8.35 0.55 11.44
N TYR A 175 -8.96 1.33 12.33
CA TYR A 175 -10.05 2.25 12.03
C TYR A 175 -9.63 3.74 12.06
N PRO A 176 -10.02 4.55 11.08
CA PRO A 176 -10.55 4.15 9.77
C PRO A 176 -9.47 3.61 8.84
N SER A 177 -9.86 3.04 7.69
CA SER A 177 -8.91 2.54 6.70
C SER A 177 -8.25 3.66 5.90
N LEU A 178 -6.95 3.93 6.09
CA LEU A 178 -6.20 4.85 5.22
C LEU A 178 -6.20 4.37 3.76
N HIS A 179 -5.97 3.08 3.54
CA HIS A 179 -5.97 2.49 2.20
C HIS A 179 -7.31 2.72 1.44
N ALA A 180 -8.44 2.49 2.11
CA ALA A 180 -9.75 2.76 1.52
C ALA A 180 -9.99 4.27 1.33
N THR A 181 -9.50 5.13 2.23
CA THR A 181 -9.53 6.58 2.09
C THR A 181 -8.78 7.02 0.83
N LEU A 182 -7.53 6.56 0.65
CA LEU A 182 -6.70 6.89 -0.52
C LEU A 182 -7.31 6.36 -1.82
N GLY A 183 -7.77 5.11 -1.85
CA GLY A 183 -8.42 4.52 -3.02
C GLY A 183 -9.70 5.25 -3.41
N TRP A 184 -10.48 5.71 -2.42
CA TRP A 184 -11.70 6.49 -2.67
C TRP A 184 -11.40 7.87 -3.24
N VAL A 185 -10.42 8.60 -2.66
CA VAL A 185 -9.96 9.89 -3.16
C VAL A 185 -9.39 9.78 -4.58
N ALA A 186 -8.59 8.75 -4.86
CA ALA A 186 -8.08 8.48 -6.20
C ALA A 186 -9.23 8.24 -7.20
N GLY A 187 -10.27 7.51 -6.78
CA GLY A 187 -11.49 7.33 -7.57
C GLY A 187 -12.20 8.64 -7.86
N LEU A 188 -12.38 9.50 -6.87
CA LEU A 188 -13.03 10.81 -7.03
C LEU A 188 -12.24 11.72 -7.99
N ILE A 189 -10.92 11.76 -7.87
CA ILE A 189 -10.03 12.50 -8.78
C ILE A 189 -10.19 12.00 -10.21
N LEU A 190 -10.12 10.70 -10.44
CA LEU A 190 -10.26 10.13 -11.77
C LEU A 190 -11.67 10.28 -12.34
N ALA A 191 -12.71 10.24 -11.48
CA ALA A 191 -14.09 10.50 -11.88
C ALA A 191 -14.32 11.96 -12.27
N ASP A 192 -13.64 12.90 -11.62
CA ASP A 192 -13.66 14.31 -12.00
C ASP A 192 -12.92 14.57 -13.34
N ILE A 193 -11.82 13.85 -13.59
CA ILE A 193 -11.08 13.91 -14.86
C ILE A 193 -11.86 13.24 -16.01
N LEU A 194 -12.57 12.13 -15.75
CA LEU A 194 -13.27 11.30 -16.73
C LEU A 194 -14.74 11.07 -16.29
N PRO A 195 -15.59 12.12 -16.32
CA PRO A 195 -16.93 12.05 -15.75
C PRO A 195 -17.83 10.99 -16.41
N GLU A 196 -17.62 10.67 -17.68
CA GLU A 196 -18.34 9.60 -18.38
C GLU A 196 -17.96 8.20 -17.88
N ARG A 197 -16.89 8.06 -17.10
CA ARG A 197 -16.42 6.80 -16.52
C ARG A 197 -16.69 6.70 -15.02
N THR A 198 -17.34 7.70 -14.42
CA THR A 198 -17.55 7.80 -12.96
C THR A 198 -18.04 6.50 -12.33
N ALA A 199 -19.04 5.84 -12.91
CA ALA A 199 -19.63 4.62 -12.33
C ALA A 199 -18.60 3.49 -12.21
N TRP A 200 -17.81 3.24 -13.24
CA TRP A 200 -16.78 2.20 -13.25
C TRP A 200 -15.60 2.54 -12.33
N ILE A 201 -15.21 3.82 -12.32
CA ILE A 201 -14.10 4.32 -11.48
C ILE A 201 -14.48 4.18 -10.00
N MET A 202 -15.68 4.62 -9.60
CA MET A 202 -16.12 4.51 -8.21
C MET A 202 -16.40 3.06 -7.78
N GLN A 203 -16.85 2.21 -8.71
CA GLN A 203 -16.93 0.77 -8.48
C GLN A 203 -15.54 0.18 -8.17
N ARG A 204 -14.52 0.56 -8.96
CA ARG A 204 -13.14 0.10 -8.72
C ARG A 204 -12.57 0.63 -7.40
N ALA A 205 -12.84 1.89 -7.05
CA ALA A 205 -12.44 2.46 -5.77
C ALA A 205 -13.03 1.68 -4.58
N ARG A 206 -14.29 1.23 -4.71
CA ARG A 206 -14.94 0.36 -3.74
C ARG A 206 -14.20 -0.97 -3.62
N VAL A 207 -13.98 -1.68 -4.74
CA VAL A 207 -13.28 -2.98 -4.78
C VAL A 207 -11.87 -2.87 -4.21
N PHE A 208 -11.16 -1.76 -4.49
CA PHE A 208 -9.82 -1.49 -3.95
C PHE A 208 -9.83 -1.43 -2.42
N GLY A 209 -10.80 -0.73 -1.83
CA GLY A 209 -10.99 -0.71 -0.37
C GLY A 209 -11.36 -2.09 0.20
N GLU A 210 -12.31 -2.81 -0.44
CA GLU A 210 -12.74 -4.15 -0.05
C GLU A 210 -11.61 -5.19 -0.08
N SER A 211 -10.57 -4.96 -0.87
CA SER A 211 -9.38 -5.80 -0.91
C SER A 211 -8.69 -5.89 0.46
N ARG A 212 -8.84 -4.90 1.34
CA ARG A 212 -8.34 -4.96 2.72
C ARG A 212 -9.11 -5.95 3.59
N VAL A 213 -10.40 -6.09 3.34
CA VAL A 213 -11.26 -7.08 4.02
C VAL A 213 -10.90 -8.50 3.55
N VAL A 214 -10.81 -8.67 2.23
CA VAL A 214 -10.39 -9.94 1.62
C VAL A 214 -8.99 -10.35 2.08
N CYS A 215 -8.06 -9.40 2.22
CA CYS A 215 -6.74 -9.65 2.80
C CYS A 215 -6.76 -10.00 4.29
N GLY A 216 -7.86 -9.75 4.99
CA GLY A 216 -8.00 -10.04 6.42
C GLY A 216 -7.29 -9.05 7.33
N VAL A 217 -6.95 -7.87 6.85
CA VAL A 217 -6.17 -6.88 7.61
C VAL A 217 -7.01 -5.72 8.13
N GLN A 218 -8.26 -5.58 7.68
CA GLN A 218 -9.22 -4.60 8.17
C GLN A 218 -10.63 -5.17 8.21
N TRP A 219 -11.46 -4.61 9.08
CA TRP A 219 -12.89 -4.90 9.17
C TRP A 219 -13.65 -4.20 8.04
N GLN A 220 -14.83 -4.71 7.67
CA GLN A 220 -15.67 -4.06 6.67
C GLN A 220 -16.05 -2.62 7.09
N SER A 221 -16.35 -2.40 8.36
CA SER A 221 -16.68 -1.08 8.87
C SER A 221 -15.50 -0.10 8.86
N ASP A 222 -14.23 -0.57 8.97
CA ASP A 222 -13.05 0.29 8.80
C ASP A 222 -12.97 0.83 7.37
N VAL A 223 -13.27 -0.03 6.39
CA VAL A 223 -13.27 0.31 4.96
C VAL A 223 -14.40 1.28 4.64
N THR A 224 -15.60 1.04 5.14
CA THR A 224 -16.75 1.93 4.98
C THR A 224 -16.48 3.33 5.56
N ALA A 225 -15.87 3.39 6.75
CA ALA A 225 -15.43 4.66 7.34
C ALA A 225 -14.34 5.33 6.50
N GLY A 226 -13.45 4.55 5.88
CA GLY A 226 -12.43 5.04 4.96
C GLY A 226 -13.03 5.72 3.72
N TRP A 227 -14.08 5.16 3.14
CA TRP A 227 -14.78 5.79 2.00
C TRP A 227 -15.46 7.11 2.40
N LEU A 228 -16.16 7.13 3.55
CA LEU A 228 -16.74 8.36 4.08
C LEU A 228 -15.68 9.42 4.32
N ASN A 229 -14.57 9.02 4.96
CA ASN A 229 -13.42 9.88 5.23
C ASN A 229 -12.86 10.47 3.92
N GLY A 230 -12.64 9.61 2.91
CA GLY A 230 -12.15 10.02 1.59
C GLY A 230 -13.05 11.04 0.92
N GLY A 231 -14.37 10.87 0.98
CA GLY A 231 -15.34 11.82 0.41
C GLY A 231 -15.28 13.20 1.06
N VAL A 232 -15.25 13.24 2.40
CA VAL A 232 -15.18 14.51 3.14
C VAL A 232 -13.85 15.23 2.92
N LEU A 233 -12.74 14.47 2.97
CA LEU A 233 -11.40 15.04 2.78
C LEU A 233 -11.18 15.53 1.34
N TYR A 234 -11.68 14.81 0.33
CA TYR A 234 -11.67 15.24 -1.06
C TYR A 234 -12.42 16.58 -1.24
N SER A 235 -13.66 16.66 -0.73
CA SER A 235 -14.45 17.88 -0.82
C SER A 235 -13.79 19.09 -0.15
N ALA A 236 -13.02 18.88 0.94
CA ALA A 236 -12.23 19.94 1.55
C ALA A 236 -11.03 20.35 0.69
N MET A 237 -10.36 19.37 0.05
CA MET A 237 -9.21 19.65 -0.83
C MET A 237 -9.62 20.41 -2.09
N GLU A 238 -10.82 20.21 -2.62
CA GLU A 238 -11.31 20.94 -3.79
C GLU A 238 -11.41 22.46 -3.56
N GLN A 239 -11.48 22.91 -2.31
CA GLN A 239 -11.46 24.33 -1.97
C GLN A 239 -10.06 24.96 -2.01
N ASP A 240 -9.00 24.12 -2.11
CA ASP A 240 -7.61 24.54 -2.17
C ASP A 240 -7.23 24.85 -3.64
N GLU A 241 -6.77 26.08 -3.91
CA GLU A 241 -6.37 26.48 -5.26
C GLU A 241 -5.16 25.69 -5.78
N GLY A 242 -4.20 25.38 -4.90
CA GLY A 242 -3.05 24.56 -5.24
C GLY A 242 -3.47 23.15 -5.68
N PHE A 243 -4.39 22.54 -4.95
CA PHE A 243 -4.95 21.24 -5.34
C PHE A 243 -5.66 21.29 -6.71
N ARG A 244 -6.45 22.35 -6.98
CA ARG A 244 -7.11 22.48 -8.28
C ARG A 244 -6.12 22.62 -9.44
N GLN A 245 -5.04 23.38 -9.25
CA GLN A 245 -3.97 23.51 -10.25
C GLN A 245 -3.29 22.15 -10.54
N GLU A 246 -3.02 21.37 -9.51
CA GLU A 246 -2.48 20.00 -9.64
C GLU A 246 -3.46 19.07 -10.36
N MET A 247 -4.76 19.19 -10.06
CA MET A 247 -5.82 18.46 -10.76
C MET A 247 -5.87 18.79 -12.26
N ASP A 248 -5.70 20.06 -12.62
CA ASP A 248 -5.69 20.49 -14.03
C ASP A 248 -4.46 19.96 -14.79
N ALA A 249 -3.30 19.91 -14.14
CA ALA A 249 -2.10 19.29 -14.70
C ALA A 249 -2.29 17.78 -14.93
N ALA A 250 -2.79 17.06 -13.92
CA ALA A 250 -3.10 15.63 -14.01
C ALA A 250 -4.17 15.33 -15.06
N ARG A 251 -5.21 16.17 -15.16
CA ARG A 251 -6.25 16.08 -16.20
C ARG A 251 -5.66 16.19 -17.60
N THR A 252 -4.80 17.17 -17.83
CA THR A 252 -4.14 17.39 -19.13
C THR A 252 -3.35 16.14 -19.54
N GLU A 253 -2.61 15.57 -18.63
CA GLU A 253 -1.79 14.37 -18.85
C GLU A 253 -2.65 13.13 -19.14
N VAL A 254 -3.68 12.86 -18.35
CA VAL A 254 -4.59 11.71 -18.54
C VAL A 254 -5.35 11.84 -19.88
N MET A 255 -5.85 13.03 -20.22
CA MET A 255 -6.56 13.26 -21.47
C MET A 255 -5.69 13.10 -22.70
N ALA A 256 -4.40 13.46 -22.63
CA ALA A 256 -3.44 13.21 -23.71
C ALA A 256 -3.21 11.71 -23.92
N LEU A 257 -3.08 10.93 -22.85
CA LEU A 257 -2.88 9.48 -22.93
C LEU A 257 -4.11 8.72 -23.42
N ARG A 258 -5.30 9.19 -23.11
CA ARG A 258 -6.58 8.54 -23.47
C ARG A 258 -6.67 8.17 -24.95
N THR A 259 -6.10 8.99 -25.83
CA THR A 259 -6.17 8.82 -27.28
C THR A 259 -5.08 7.90 -27.86
N THR A 260 -4.08 7.57 -27.07
CA THR A 260 -2.88 6.85 -27.51
C THR A 260 -2.70 5.49 -26.84
N MET A 261 -3.28 5.29 -25.66
CA MET A 261 -3.12 4.03 -24.91
C MET A 261 -4.14 2.98 -25.33
N ALA A 262 -3.66 1.73 -25.37
CA ALA A 262 -4.52 0.58 -25.61
C ALA A 262 -5.43 0.28 -24.40
N ALA A 263 -6.52 -0.45 -24.66
CA ALA A 263 -7.34 -1.01 -23.61
C ALA A 263 -6.52 -1.98 -22.75
N PRO A 264 -6.78 -2.06 -21.42
CA PRO A 264 -6.14 -3.04 -20.55
C PRO A 264 -6.49 -4.49 -20.96
N PRO A 265 -5.72 -5.50 -20.51
CA PRO A 265 -6.03 -6.90 -20.79
C PRO A 265 -7.43 -7.28 -20.31
N ALA A 266 -8.25 -7.81 -21.20
CA ALA A 266 -9.66 -8.16 -20.89
C ALA A 266 -9.78 -9.16 -19.72
N ALA A 267 -8.82 -10.07 -19.58
CA ALA A 267 -8.78 -11.05 -18.49
C ALA A 267 -8.61 -10.38 -17.11
N GLU A 268 -7.79 -9.33 -17.01
CA GLU A 268 -7.61 -8.58 -15.76
C GLU A 268 -8.88 -7.81 -15.40
N CYS A 269 -9.49 -7.14 -16.39
CA CYS A 269 -10.73 -6.40 -16.19
C CYS A 269 -11.91 -7.30 -15.84
N ALA A 270 -11.94 -8.55 -16.33
CA ALA A 270 -12.94 -9.52 -15.93
C ALA A 270 -12.84 -9.90 -14.45
N VAL A 271 -11.62 -9.99 -13.88
CA VAL A 271 -11.41 -10.24 -12.45
C VAL A 271 -11.94 -9.09 -11.60
N GLU A 272 -11.69 -7.84 -12.02
CA GLU A 272 -12.21 -6.65 -11.32
C GLU A 272 -13.73 -6.57 -11.39
N ALA A 273 -14.33 -6.90 -12.55
CA ALA A 273 -15.78 -6.92 -12.74
C ALA A 273 -16.44 -8.01 -11.89
N ASP A 274 -15.85 -9.21 -11.82
CA ASP A 274 -16.31 -10.28 -10.95
C ASP A 274 -16.24 -9.88 -9.47
N ALA A 275 -15.11 -9.30 -9.04
CA ALA A 275 -14.96 -8.78 -7.69
C ALA A 275 -16.00 -7.72 -7.34
N ALA A 276 -16.36 -6.86 -8.30
CA ALA A 276 -17.39 -5.84 -8.12
C ALA A 276 -18.80 -6.40 -8.00
N ALA A 277 -19.09 -7.48 -8.70
CA ALA A 277 -20.37 -8.18 -8.64
C ALA A 277 -20.56 -9.01 -7.34
N HIS A 278 -19.45 -9.39 -6.69
CA HIS A 278 -19.44 -10.25 -5.51
C HIS A 278 -18.70 -9.57 -4.34
N PRO A 279 -19.28 -8.50 -3.75
CA PRO A 279 -18.67 -7.81 -2.62
C PRO A 279 -18.57 -8.73 -1.39
N PRO A 280 -17.62 -8.52 -0.48
CA PRO A 280 -17.59 -9.22 0.82
C PRO A 280 -18.89 -9.01 1.61
N GLN A 281 -19.53 -10.11 2.05
CA GLN A 281 -20.80 -10.11 2.81
C GLN A 281 -20.71 -11.05 4.01
#